data_1ddaf47159db29465cb479dbf46e2398
#
_entry.id   1ddaf47159db29465cb479dbf46e2398
#
_cell.length_a   1.000
_cell.length_b   1.000
_cell.length_c   1.000
_cell.angle_alpha   90.00
_cell.angle_beta   90.00
_cell.angle_gamma   90.00
#
_symmetry.space_group_name_H-M   'P 1'
#
loop_
_entity.id
_entity.type
_entity.pdbx_description
1 polymer ?
#
loop_
_entity_poly.entity_id
_entity_poly.type
_entity_poly.pdbx_seq_one_letter_code
_entity_poly.pdbx_strand_id
1 'polypeptide(L)'
;MLVRETAGALRGLGFDPAGLVVACRRIVERHTTSGPVWWLCASVLAAPDPYRCAASLADDLEMDPTPDVLVEALPDNATVCVVGWPDLIGEALLRRGDSRVLAIDTDDGMGSAPLVRRLQRADVESELVPAAGLAAAVLASDVVVVEALATNETELLATAGSRALASVGYCSEIPVWAIVGRGRRLPAALFEAIGQRLTDLRMPWEAQAESVPFALSHWVVSPHGVVQTLDAALQPECPMSHELLRSSAM
;
A
#
# COMPACT_ATOMS: atom_id res chain seq x y z
N MET A 1 5.86 -4.60 -10.53
CA MET A 1 5.70 -4.42 -12.00
C MET A 1 5.59 -2.96 -12.40
N LEU A 2 4.61 -2.17 -11.90
CA LEU A 2 4.37 -0.76 -12.26
C LEU A 2 5.60 0.15 -12.12
N VAL A 3 6.33 0.10 -10.99
CA VAL A 3 7.50 0.96 -10.75
C VAL A 3 8.64 0.64 -11.72
N ARG A 4 8.88 -0.63 -12.06
CA ARG A 4 9.88 -1.02 -13.05
C ARG A 4 9.52 -0.53 -14.47
N GLU A 5 8.26 -0.62 -14.85
CA GLU A 5 7.78 -0.06 -16.12
C GLU A 5 7.94 1.46 -16.15
N THR A 6 7.60 2.14 -15.04
CA THR A 6 7.77 3.58 -14.88
C THR A 6 9.24 3.99 -14.97
N ALA A 7 10.13 3.28 -14.27
CA ALA A 7 11.58 3.52 -14.34
C ALA A 7 12.12 3.32 -15.77
N GLY A 8 11.61 2.31 -16.49
CA GLY A 8 11.92 2.07 -17.90
C GLY A 8 11.47 3.21 -18.80
N ALA A 9 10.25 3.72 -18.61
CA ALA A 9 9.70 4.84 -19.36
C ALA A 9 10.49 6.13 -19.15
N LEU A 10 10.89 6.42 -17.90
CA LEU A 10 11.70 7.60 -17.57
C LEU A 10 13.07 7.57 -18.27
N ARG A 11 13.70 6.40 -18.43
CA ARG A 11 14.97 6.27 -19.17
C ARG A 11 14.85 6.68 -20.63
N GLY A 12 13.70 6.51 -21.25
CA GLY A 12 13.46 6.86 -22.66
C GLY A 12 13.39 8.36 -22.94
N LEU A 13 13.30 9.22 -21.92
CA LEU A 13 13.11 10.67 -22.07
C LEU A 13 14.38 11.46 -22.40
N GLY A 14 15.57 10.85 -22.35
CA GLY A 14 16.84 11.56 -22.56
C GLY A 14 17.15 12.57 -21.45
N PHE A 15 18.22 13.35 -21.60
CA PHE A 15 18.69 14.33 -20.60
C PHE A 15 17.93 15.66 -20.63
N ASP A 16 16.61 15.65 -20.67
CA ASP A 16 15.77 16.85 -20.58
C ASP A 16 15.17 16.99 -19.16
N PRO A 17 15.71 17.86 -18.28
CA PRO A 17 15.19 18.05 -16.93
C PRO A 17 13.75 18.55 -16.90
N ALA A 18 13.35 19.40 -17.86
CA ALA A 18 11.99 19.92 -17.93
C ALA A 18 11.00 18.82 -18.35
N GLY A 19 11.37 18.02 -19.34
CA GLY A 19 10.62 16.84 -19.76
C GLY A 19 10.48 15.81 -18.66
N LEU A 20 11.52 15.60 -17.83
CA LEU A 20 11.48 14.72 -16.69
C LEU A 20 10.44 15.15 -15.66
N VAL A 21 10.40 16.44 -15.29
CA VAL A 21 9.39 16.99 -14.37
C VAL A 21 7.97 16.78 -14.90
N VAL A 22 7.74 17.08 -16.18
CA VAL A 22 6.42 16.90 -16.82
C VAL A 22 6.02 15.44 -16.82
N ALA A 23 6.93 14.53 -17.15
CA ALA A 23 6.67 13.10 -17.14
C ALA A 23 6.33 12.59 -15.74
N CYS A 24 7.12 12.95 -14.70
CA CYS A 24 6.86 12.56 -13.33
C CYS A 24 5.48 13.05 -12.85
N ARG A 25 5.09 14.29 -13.17
CA ARG A 25 3.75 14.81 -12.86
C ARG A 25 2.64 13.97 -13.49
N ARG A 26 2.73 13.69 -14.79
CA ARG A 26 1.74 12.85 -15.49
C ARG A 26 1.66 11.44 -14.93
N ILE A 27 2.78 10.88 -14.53
CA ILE A 27 2.86 9.55 -13.94
C ILE A 27 2.14 9.52 -12.58
N VAL A 28 2.42 10.46 -11.67
CA VAL A 28 1.76 10.52 -10.37
C VAL A 28 0.27 10.89 -10.47
N GLU A 29 -0.13 11.66 -11.48
CA GLU A 29 -1.54 11.93 -11.78
C GLU A 29 -2.29 10.67 -12.22
N ARG A 30 -1.65 9.84 -13.04
CA ARG A 30 -2.24 8.58 -13.53
C ARG A 30 -2.28 7.48 -12.45
N HIS A 31 -1.34 7.52 -11.52
CA HIS A 31 -1.17 6.51 -10.45
C HIS A 31 -1.22 7.18 -9.07
N THR A 32 -2.26 7.96 -8.84
CA THR A 32 -2.40 8.86 -7.69
C THR A 32 -2.22 8.14 -6.36
N THR A 33 -2.76 6.94 -6.19
CA THR A 33 -2.74 6.19 -4.92
C THR A 33 -1.48 5.36 -4.69
N SER A 34 -0.57 5.27 -5.67
CA SER A 34 0.63 4.45 -5.56
C SER A 34 1.78 5.18 -4.89
N GLY A 35 1.98 5.00 -3.59
CA GLY A 35 3.13 5.53 -2.84
C GLY A 35 4.47 5.23 -3.49
N PRO A 36 4.77 3.98 -3.92
CA PRO A 36 6.02 3.66 -4.60
C PRO A 36 6.28 4.44 -5.89
N VAL A 37 5.23 4.84 -6.60
CA VAL A 37 5.36 5.70 -7.80
C VAL A 37 5.71 7.14 -7.42
N TRP A 38 5.10 7.67 -6.37
CA TRP A 38 5.44 9.00 -5.83
C TRP A 38 6.86 9.02 -5.28
N TRP A 39 7.24 8.01 -4.51
CA TRP A 39 8.59 7.82 -3.99
C TRP A 39 9.64 7.78 -5.11
N LEU A 40 9.40 6.99 -6.17
CA LEU A 40 10.27 6.92 -7.35
C LEU A 40 10.41 8.30 -8.00
N CYS A 41 9.30 8.97 -8.32
CA CYS A 41 9.33 10.27 -8.99
C CYS A 41 10.01 11.35 -8.15
N ALA A 42 9.73 11.42 -6.83
CA ALA A 42 10.36 12.38 -5.94
C ALA A 42 11.88 12.16 -5.85
N SER A 43 12.32 10.92 -5.71
CA SER A 43 13.74 10.57 -5.63
C SER A 43 14.49 10.85 -6.94
N VAL A 44 13.87 10.50 -8.07
CA VAL A 44 14.46 10.73 -9.41
C VAL A 44 14.63 12.21 -9.70
N LEU A 45 13.67 13.07 -9.32
CA LEU A 45 13.75 14.52 -9.49
C LEU A 45 14.83 15.18 -8.63
N ALA A 46 15.18 14.58 -7.51
CA ALA A 46 16.22 15.08 -6.61
C ALA A 46 17.62 14.49 -6.91
N ALA A 47 17.71 13.47 -7.72
CA ALA A 47 18.94 12.74 -7.95
C ALA A 47 19.86 13.43 -8.97
N PRO A 48 21.20 13.44 -8.74
CA PRO A 48 22.17 13.91 -9.72
C PRO A 48 22.17 13.10 -11.02
N ASP A 49 21.91 11.79 -10.92
CA ASP A 49 21.73 10.87 -12.03
C ASP A 49 20.34 10.22 -11.92
N PRO A 50 19.31 10.79 -12.55
CA PRO A 50 17.94 10.32 -12.48
C PRO A 50 17.75 8.89 -12.97
N TYR A 51 18.49 8.48 -14.01
CA TYR A 51 18.31 7.17 -14.63
C TYR A 51 18.91 6.05 -13.80
N ARG A 52 20.08 6.29 -13.23
CA ARG A 52 20.71 5.37 -12.29
C ARG A 52 19.86 5.23 -11.02
N CYS A 53 19.35 6.36 -10.52
CA CYS A 53 18.44 6.39 -9.39
C CYS A 53 17.18 5.55 -9.66
N ALA A 54 16.50 5.79 -10.79
CA ALA A 54 15.30 5.04 -11.16
C ALA A 54 15.54 3.52 -11.23
N ALA A 55 16.69 3.09 -11.78
CA ALA A 55 17.05 1.69 -11.87
C ALA A 55 17.26 1.07 -10.48
N SER A 56 18.06 1.72 -9.64
CA SER A 56 18.35 1.25 -8.26
C SER A 56 17.08 1.14 -7.44
N LEU A 57 16.19 2.14 -7.50
CA LEU A 57 14.94 2.13 -6.74
C LEU A 57 13.96 1.05 -7.21
N ALA A 58 13.93 0.74 -8.51
CA ALA A 58 13.13 -0.37 -9.02
C ALA A 58 13.64 -1.73 -8.52
N ASP A 59 14.98 -1.91 -8.46
CA ASP A 59 15.60 -3.11 -7.92
C ASP A 59 15.37 -3.21 -6.40
N ASP A 60 15.49 -2.09 -5.67
CA ASP A 60 15.22 -2.02 -4.22
C ASP A 60 13.78 -2.42 -3.88
N LEU A 61 12.80 -2.01 -4.71
CA LEU A 61 11.40 -2.34 -4.50
C LEU A 61 11.10 -3.82 -4.78
N GLU A 62 11.77 -4.43 -5.77
CA GLU A 62 11.63 -5.86 -6.06
C GLU A 62 12.25 -6.74 -4.97
N MET A 63 13.22 -6.21 -4.23
CA MET A 63 13.84 -6.85 -3.08
C MET A 63 13.23 -6.40 -1.75
N ASP A 64 11.98 -5.91 -1.75
CA ASP A 64 11.28 -5.52 -0.51
C ASP A 64 11.11 -6.75 0.40
N PRO A 65 11.73 -6.80 1.59
CA PRO A 65 11.64 -7.95 2.47
C PRO A 65 10.33 -7.98 3.29
N THR A 66 9.46 -6.99 3.14
CA THR A 66 8.23 -6.89 3.96
C THR A 66 7.36 -8.15 3.91
N PRO A 67 7.17 -8.82 2.74
CA PRO A 67 6.44 -10.08 2.72
C PRO A 67 7.09 -11.17 3.58
N ASP A 68 8.42 -11.28 3.57
CA ASP A 68 9.13 -12.29 4.39
C ASP A 68 9.02 -11.98 5.89
N VAL A 69 9.14 -10.69 6.26
CA VAL A 69 8.90 -10.24 7.65
C VAL A 69 7.48 -10.58 8.10
N LEU A 70 6.48 -10.40 7.23
CA LEU A 70 5.09 -10.74 7.54
C LEU A 70 4.92 -12.27 7.68
N VAL A 71 5.56 -13.06 6.82
CA VAL A 71 5.55 -14.53 6.90
C VAL A 71 6.07 -15.02 8.25
N GLU A 72 7.17 -14.45 8.73
CA GLU A 72 7.78 -14.82 10.00
C GLU A 72 6.96 -14.37 11.22
N ALA A 73 6.23 -13.25 11.08
CA ALA A 73 5.48 -12.66 12.17
C ALA A 73 4.08 -13.27 12.37
N LEU A 74 3.43 -13.75 11.31
CA LEU A 74 2.09 -14.32 11.40
C LEU A 74 2.09 -15.59 12.27
N PRO A 75 1.11 -15.75 13.17
CA PRO A 75 0.96 -16.99 13.92
C PRO A 75 0.70 -18.20 13.01
N ASP A 76 1.07 -19.39 13.47
CA ASP A 76 0.81 -20.64 12.74
C ASP A 76 -0.70 -20.89 12.61
N ASN A 77 -1.14 -21.28 11.41
CA ASN A 77 -2.54 -21.55 11.10
C ASN A 77 -3.51 -20.37 11.39
N ALA A 78 -3.00 -19.13 11.37
CA ALA A 78 -3.81 -17.97 11.68
C ALA A 78 -4.93 -17.74 10.65
N THR A 79 -6.11 -17.35 11.14
CA THR A 79 -7.17 -16.77 10.31
C THR A 79 -6.89 -15.29 10.11
N VAL A 80 -6.63 -14.89 8.87
CA VAL A 80 -6.22 -13.52 8.47
C VAL A 80 -7.35 -12.84 7.73
N CYS A 81 -7.79 -11.66 8.19
CA CYS A 81 -8.80 -10.85 7.51
C CYS A 81 -8.15 -9.70 6.73
N VAL A 82 -8.54 -9.54 5.45
CA VAL A 82 -8.01 -8.54 4.52
C VAL A 82 -9.11 -7.88 3.70
N VAL A 83 -8.83 -6.72 3.10
CA VAL A 83 -9.71 -6.04 2.11
C VAL A 83 -8.99 -5.94 0.77
N GLY A 84 -9.71 -6.21 -0.30
CA GLY A 84 -9.23 -5.97 -1.67
C GLY A 84 -8.16 -6.97 -2.12
N TRP A 85 -7.24 -6.47 -2.94
CA TRP A 85 -6.06 -7.21 -3.40
C TRP A 85 -4.78 -6.55 -2.90
N PRO A 86 -4.36 -6.80 -1.68
CA PRO A 86 -3.07 -6.30 -1.19
C PRO A 86 -1.91 -7.13 -1.79
N ASP A 87 -0.93 -6.44 -2.39
CA ASP A 87 0.17 -7.08 -3.11
C ASP A 87 1.14 -7.80 -2.16
N LEU A 88 1.63 -7.11 -1.12
CA LEU A 88 2.62 -7.64 -0.17
C LEU A 88 2.01 -8.70 0.74
N ILE A 89 0.79 -8.45 1.22
CA ILE A 89 0.06 -9.40 2.05
C ILE A 89 -0.27 -10.65 1.23
N GLY A 90 -0.75 -10.50 0.01
CA GLY A 90 -1.06 -11.62 -0.88
C GLY A 90 0.18 -12.47 -1.18
N GLU A 91 1.35 -11.86 -1.33
CA GLU A 91 2.62 -12.57 -1.51
C GLU A 91 3.04 -13.33 -0.23
N ALA A 92 2.93 -12.70 0.94
CA ALA A 92 3.22 -13.32 2.22
C ALA A 92 2.31 -14.52 2.50
N LEU A 93 0.99 -14.39 2.28
CA LEU A 93 0.02 -15.46 2.48
C LEU A 93 0.27 -16.66 1.56
N LEU A 94 0.68 -16.42 0.31
CA LEU A 94 1.07 -17.49 -0.61
C LEU A 94 2.31 -18.24 -0.15
N ARG A 95 3.32 -17.52 0.39
CA ARG A 95 4.56 -18.13 0.92
C ARG A 95 4.31 -18.89 2.22
N ARG A 96 3.43 -18.36 3.05
CA ARG A 96 3.08 -18.95 4.35
C ARG A 96 2.34 -20.29 4.17
N GLY A 97 1.29 -20.32 3.37
CA GLY A 97 0.58 -21.51 2.95
C GLY A 97 -0.37 -22.17 3.98
N ASP A 98 -0.17 -21.90 5.28
CA ASP A 98 -0.92 -22.50 6.40
C ASP A 98 -2.07 -21.62 6.94
N SER A 99 -2.17 -20.39 6.47
CA SER A 99 -3.19 -19.44 6.94
C SER A 99 -4.54 -19.68 6.29
N ARG A 100 -5.62 -19.41 7.04
CA ARG A 100 -6.96 -19.22 6.48
C ARG A 100 -7.19 -17.75 6.19
N VAL A 101 -7.68 -17.40 4.98
CA VAL A 101 -7.83 -16.02 4.56
C VAL A 101 -9.30 -15.65 4.35
N LEU A 102 -9.78 -14.63 5.06
CA LEU A 102 -11.10 -14.03 4.86
C LEU A 102 -10.91 -12.71 4.11
N ALA A 103 -11.21 -12.70 2.81
CA ALA A 103 -11.02 -11.54 1.95
C ALA A 103 -12.34 -10.78 1.77
N ILE A 104 -12.44 -9.57 2.32
CA ILE A 104 -13.65 -8.75 2.25
C ILE A 104 -13.77 -8.15 0.85
N ASP A 105 -14.89 -8.39 0.20
CA ASP A 105 -15.21 -7.87 -1.12
C ASP A 105 -15.94 -6.52 -1.00
N THR A 106 -15.25 -5.45 -1.31
CA THR A 106 -15.81 -4.09 -1.30
C THR A 106 -16.08 -3.53 -2.70
N ASP A 107 -15.82 -4.31 -3.76
CA ASP A 107 -15.88 -3.86 -5.15
C ASP A 107 -16.51 -4.92 -6.08
N ASP A 108 -17.68 -5.44 -5.69
CA ASP A 108 -18.49 -6.40 -6.45
C ASP A 108 -17.69 -7.52 -7.16
N GLY A 109 -16.66 -8.07 -6.47
CA GLY A 109 -15.81 -9.14 -6.96
C GLY A 109 -14.62 -8.72 -7.82
N MET A 110 -14.41 -7.43 -8.06
CA MET A 110 -13.25 -6.94 -8.83
C MET A 110 -11.97 -6.87 -8.01
N GLY A 111 -12.09 -6.57 -6.70
CA GLY A 111 -10.96 -6.42 -5.79
C GLY A 111 -10.47 -7.73 -5.19
N SER A 112 -11.25 -8.37 -4.32
CA SER A 112 -10.82 -9.52 -3.51
C SER A 112 -10.95 -10.88 -4.21
N ALA A 113 -11.87 -11.04 -5.15
CA ALA A 113 -12.08 -12.33 -5.82
C ALA A 113 -10.85 -12.84 -6.59
N PRO A 114 -10.05 -12.01 -7.29
CA PRO A 114 -8.80 -12.48 -7.89
C PRO A 114 -7.78 -12.96 -6.85
N LEU A 115 -7.67 -12.31 -5.68
CA LEU A 115 -6.80 -12.75 -4.59
C LEU A 115 -7.21 -14.14 -4.12
N VAL A 116 -8.50 -14.32 -3.79
CA VAL A 116 -9.04 -15.62 -3.35
C VAL A 116 -8.75 -16.72 -4.37
N ARG A 117 -9.02 -16.47 -5.65
CA ARG A 117 -8.69 -17.45 -6.72
C ARG A 117 -7.19 -17.78 -6.78
N ARG A 118 -6.31 -16.81 -6.55
CA ARG A 118 -4.86 -17.04 -6.57
C ARG A 118 -4.42 -17.87 -5.37
N LEU A 119 -4.95 -17.59 -4.18
CA LEU A 119 -4.70 -18.33 -2.95
C LEU A 119 -5.20 -19.78 -3.08
N GLN A 120 -6.44 -19.99 -3.53
CA GLN A 120 -7.02 -21.33 -3.74
C GLN A 120 -6.23 -22.18 -4.74
N ARG A 121 -5.66 -21.58 -5.81
CA ARG A 121 -4.79 -22.30 -6.75
C ARG A 121 -3.46 -22.74 -6.14
N ALA A 122 -3.07 -22.13 -5.05
CA ALA A 122 -1.88 -22.46 -4.27
C ALA A 122 -2.21 -23.29 -3.01
N ASP A 123 -3.43 -23.88 -2.96
CA ASP A 123 -3.94 -24.69 -1.85
C ASP A 123 -4.00 -23.94 -0.50
N VAL A 124 -4.09 -22.59 -0.52
CA VAL A 124 -4.30 -21.77 0.66
C VAL A 124 -5.81 -21.62 0.91
N GLU A 125 -6.27 -22.01 2.11
CA GLU A 125 -7.68 -21.88 2.51
C GLU A 125 -8.11 -20.40 2.45
N SER A 126 -9.08 -20.08 1.61
CA SER A 126 -9.51 -18.69 1.44
C SER A 126 -10.97 -18.58 1.02
N GLU A 127 -11.63 -17.57 1.55
CA GLU A 127 -13.05 -17.30 1.36
C GLU A 127 -13.28 -15.83 0.97
N LEU A 128 -14.16 -15.62 -0.01
CA LEU A 128 -14.64 -14.30 -0.37
C LEU A 128 -15.82 -13.93 0.51
N VAL A 129 -15.66 -12.89 1.34
CA VAL A 129 -16.69 -12.43 2.26
C VAL A 129 -17.33 -11.16 1.71
N PRO A 130 -18.66 -11.09 1.55
CA PRO A 130 -19.33 -9.87 1.10
C PRO A 130 -19.14 -8.75 2.12
N ALA A 131 -19.11 -7.49 1.67
CA ALA A 131 -18.90 -6.32 2.52
C ALA A 131 -19.81 -6.27 3.76
N ALA A 132 -21.06 -6.74 3.64
CA ALA A 132 -22.00 -6.83 4.76
C ALA A 132 -21.53 -7.81 5.85
N GLY A 133 -20.66 -8.76 5.53
CA GLY A 133 -20.08 -9.75 6.45
C GLY A 133 -18.80 -9.28 7.16
N LEU A 134 -18.31 -8.07 6.89
CA LEU A 134 -17.03 -7.56 7.39
C LEU A 134 -16.86 -7.78 8.91
N ALA A 135 -17.82 -7.33 9.70
CA ALA A 135 -17.71 -7.41 11.15
C ALA A 135 -17.64 -8.87 11.64
N ALA A 136 -18.44 -9.78 11.05
CA ALA A 136 -18.40 -11.18 11.41
C ALA A 136 -17.08 -11.86 11.02
N ALA A 137 -16.51 -11.51 9.87
CA ALA A 137 -15.21 -11.99 9.43
C ALA A 137 -14.08 -11.53 10.36
N VAL A 138 -14.09 -10.25 10.76
CA VAL A 138 -13.12 -9.74 11.72
C VAL A 138 -13.19 -10.50 13.05
N LEU A 139 -14.40 -10.71 13.59
CA LEU A 139 -14.59 -11.45 14.84
C LEU A 139 -14.21 -12.93 14.76
N ALA A 140 -14.17 -13.49 13.56
CA ALA A 140 -13.74 -14.87 13.30
C ALA A 140 -12.24 -14.98 12.98
N SER A 141 -11.49 -13.86 13.02
CA SER A 141 -10.08 -13.81 12.64
C SER A 141 -9.16 -13.67 13.86
N ASP A 142 -7.94 -14.19 13.72
CA ASP A 142 -6.86 -14.02 14.71
C ASP A 142 -6.13 -12.69 14.50
N VAL A 143 -6.11 -12.18 13.27
CA VAL A 143 -5.45 -10.93 12.90
C VAL A 143 -6.12 -10.26 11.72
N VAL A 144 -6.21 -8.94 11.80
CA VAL A 144 -6.59 -8.05 10.69
C VAL A 144 -5.31 -7.45 10.10
N VAL A 145 -5.14 -7.51 8.78
CA VAL A 145 -3.99 -6.90 8.12
C VAL A 145 -4.46 -5.86 7.10
N VAL A 146 -3.84 -4.67 7.17
CA VAL A 146 -4.14 -3.53 6.30
C VAL A 146 -2.87 -3.10 5.58
N GLU A 147 -2.85 -3.19 4.25
CA GLU A 147 -1.72 -2.76 3.46
C GLU A 147 -1.78 -1.27 3.12
N ALA A 148 -0.72 -0.55 3.45
CA ALA A 148 -0.57 0.84 3.08
C ALA A 148 -0.26 0.97 1.59
N LEU A 149 -1.02 1.76 0.85
CA LEU A 149 -0.69 2.23 -0.50
C LEU A 149 0.35 3.36 -0.44
N ALA A 150 0.22 4.23 0.54
CA ALA A 150 1.14 5.29 0.93
C ALA A 150 0.95 5.59 2.42
N THR A 151 1.88 6.28 3.06
CA THR A 151 1.75 6.70 4.45
C THR A 151 2.55 7.96 4.75
N ASN A 152 2.11 8.70 5.74
CA ASN A 152 2.88 9.70 6.47
C ASN A 152 3.16 9.20 7.90
N GLU A 153 3.44 10.09 8.84
CA GLU A 153 3.76 9.74 10.24
C GLU A 153 2.52 9.36 11.07
N THR A 154 1.31 9.74 10.67
CA THR A 154 0.10 9.61 11.48
C THR A 154 -0.98 8.71 10.91
N GLU A 155 -0.97 8.53 9.59
CA GLU A 155 -2.00 7.78 8.87
C GLU A 155 -1.45 7.10 7.63
N LEU A 156 -2.15 6.10 7.19
CA LEU A 156 -1.88 5.39 5.94
C LEU A 156 -3.07 5.54 4.99
N LEU A 157 -2.79 5.61 3.70
CA LEU A 157 -3.76 5.42 2.64
C LEU A 157 -3.88 3.92 2.37
N ALA A 158 -5.08 3.39 2.35
CA ALA A 158 -5.35 2.00 2.06
C ALA A 158 -6.57 1.85 1.14
N THR A 159 -6.82 0.65 0.64
CA THR A 159 -8.00 0.32 -0.15
C THR A 159 -9.29 0.65 0.64
N ALA A 160 -10.31 1.16 -0.05
CA ALA A 160 -11.61 1.46 0.56
C ALA A 160 -12.20 0.25 1.31
N GLY A 161 -12.74 0.47 2.51
CA GLY A 161 -13.16 -0.57 3.45
C GLY A 161 -12.14 -0.92 4.53
N SER A 162 -10.86 -0.55 4.33
CA SER A 162 -9.78 -0.83 5.29
C SER A 162 -9.95 -0.09 6.61
N ARG A 163 -10.50 1.14 6.59
CA ARG A 163 -10.78 1.88 7.83
C ARG A 163 -11.87 1.22 8.65
N ALA A 164 -12.93 0.75 8.00
CA ALA A 164 -13.98 0.01 8.68
C ALA A 164 -13.44 -1.30 9.26
N LEU A 165 -12.65 -2.04 8.46
CA LEU A 165 -11.98 -3.27 8.87
C LEU A 165 -11.10 -3.05 10.12
N ALA A 166 -10.20 -2.04 10.07
CA ALA A 166 -9.32 -1.69 11.18
C ALA A 166 -10.10 -1.23 12.42
N SER A 167 -11.17 -0.43 12.24
CA SER A 167 -11.99 0.06 13.34
C SER A 167 -12.72 -1.08 14.07
N VAL A 168 -13.28 -2.04 13.33
CA VAL A 168 -13.94 -3.23 13.95
C VAL A 168 -12.89 -4.06 14.67
N GLY A 169 -11.74 -4.33 14.08
CA GLY A 169 -10.64 -5.06 14.72
C GLY A 169 -10.20 -4.40 16.01
N TYR A 170 -9.91 -3.10 15.96
CA TYR A 170 -9.48 -2.33 17.12
C TYR A 170 -10.52 -2.33 18.27
N CYS A 171 -11.80 -2.07 17.95
CA CYS A 171 -12.88 -2.07 18.95
C CYS A 171 -13.20 -3.46 19.52
N SER A 172 -12.85 -4.52 18.81
CA SER A 172 -13.08 -5.93 19.20
C SER A 172 -11.84 -6.59 19.81
N GLU A 173 -10.77 -5.82 20.04
CA GLU A 173 -9.49 -6.31 20.58
C GLU A 173 -8.82 -7.39 19.70
N ILE A 174 -9.18 -7.44 18.42
CA ILE A 174 -8.49 -8.28 17.43
C ILE A 174 -7.24 -7.52 16.96
N PRO A 175 -6.06 -8.12 16.97
CA PRO A 175 -4.84 -7.47 16.52
C PRO A 175 -4.96 -6.90 15.10
N VAL A 176 -4.70 -5.59 14.94
CA VAL A 176 -4.67 -4.91 13.63
C VAL A 176 -3.22 -4.59 13.29
N TRP A 177 -2.75 -5.05 12.15
CA TRP A 177 -1.39 -4.85 11.66
C TRP A 177 -1.39 -3.97 10.42
N ALA A 178 -0.63 -2.88 10.44
CA ALA A 178 -0.38 -2.03 9.29
C ALA A 178 0.86 -2.53 8.53
N ILE A 179 0.70 -2.89 7.26
CA ILE A 179 1.79 -3.39 6.42
C ILE A 179 2.31 -2.24 5.57
N VAL A 180 3.52 -1.79 5.89
CA VAL A 180 4.16 -0.61 5.28
C VAL A 180 5.43 -1.06 4.55
N GLY A 181 5.29 -1.47 3.31
CA GLY A 181 6.41 -1.86 2.46
C GLY A 181 7.26 -0.68 2.00
N ARG A 182 8.33 -0.99 1.29
CA ARG A 182 9.29 -0.04 0.74
C ARG A 182 8.65 0.97 -0.20
N GLY A 183 9.11 2.22 -0.15
CA GLY A 183 8.63 3.30 -1.01
C GLY A 183 7.24 3.84 -0.68
N ARG A 184 6.66 3.47 0.47
CA ARG A 184 5.32 3.90 0.86
C ARG A 184 5.31 5.04 1.85
N ARG A 185 6.43 5.32 2.53
CA ARG A 185 6.57 6.42 3.49
C ARG A 185 6.97 7.71 2.77
N LEU A 186 6.01 8.61 2.65
CA LEU A 186 6.15 9.86 1.90
C LEU A 186 6.27 11.07 2.84
N PRO A 187 6.95 12.15 2.44
CA PRO A 187 6.81 13.44 3.09
C PRO A 187 5.35 13.86 3.21
N ALA A 188 4.97 14.46 4.34
CA ALA A 188 3.59 14.82 4.65
C ALA A 188 2.89 15.57 3.51
N ALA A 189 3.55 16.57 2.90
CA ALA A 189 2.95 17.35 1.82
C ALA A 189 2.70 16.53 0.53
N LEU A 190 3.50 15.49 0.23
CA LEU A 190 3.23 14.58 -0.90
C LEU A 190 2.04 13.67 -0.58
N PHE A 191 1.97 13.17 0.65
CA PHE A 191 0.84 12.37 1.11
C PHE A 191 -0.48 13.18 1.10
N GLU A 192 -0.46 14.42 1.60
CA GLU A 192 -1.60 15.34 1.54
C GLU A 192 -2.05 15.63 0.11
N ALA A 193 -1.11 15.78 -0.83
CA ALA A 193 -1.42 15.98 -2.25
C ALA A 193 -2.16 14.76 -2.86
N ILE A 194 -1.88 13.54 -2.39
CA ILE A 194 -2.66 12.36 -2.76
C ILE A 194 -4.08 12.48 -2.21
N GLY A 195 -4.23 12.80 -0.93
CA GLY A 195 -5.52 12.96 -0.27
C GLY A 195 -6.40 14.02 -0.95
N GLN A 196 -5.83 15.18 -1.29
CA GLN A 196 -6.54 16.24 -2.01
C GLN A 196 -7.10 15.76 -3.36
N ARG A 197 -6.30 15.02 -4.13
CA ARG A 197 -6.75 14.47 -5.43
C ARG A 197 -7.87 13.43 -5.29
N LEU A 198 -7.92 12.72 -4.18
CA LEU A 198 -8.99 11.77 -3.88
C LEU A 198 -10.28 12.47 -3.42
N THR A 199 -10.17 13.61 -2.72
CA THR A 199 -11.35 14.39 -2.27
C THR A 199 -12.02 15.17 -3.39
N ASP A 200 -11.35 15.36 -4.54
CA ASP A 200 -11.96 15.96 -5.74
C ASP A 200 -13.03 15.06 -6.39
N LEU A 201 -13.21 13.82 -5.88
CA LEU A 201 -14.28 12.93 -6.31
C LEU A 201 -15.65 13.49 -5.88
N ARG A 202 -16.63 13.38 -6.78
CA ARG A 202 -17.99 13.89 -6.55
C ARG A 202 -18.69 13.25 -5.36
N MET A 203 -18.40 11.96 -5.13
CA MET A 203 -19.00 11.14 -4.08
C MET A 203 -17.90 10.46 -3.28
N PRO A 204 -17.66 10.85 -2.02
CA PRO A 204 -16.58 10.28 -1.19
C PRO A 204 -16.61 8.76 -1.03
N TRP A 205 -17.79 8.15 -1.09
CA TRP A 205 -17.98 6.70 -0.99
C TRP A 205 -17.67 5.92 -2.28
N GLU A 206 -17.36 6.62 -3.38
CA GLU A 206 -16.88 6.03 -4.64
C GLU A 206 -15.34 5.99 -4.69
N ALA A 207 -14.67 6.54 -3.67
CA ALA A 207 -13.22 6.52 -3.59
C ALA A 207 -12.71 5.06 -3.45
N GLN A 208 -11.72 4.69 -4.27
CA GLN A 208 -11.10 3.36 -4.21
C GLN A 208 -10.07 3.23 -3.08
N ALA A 209 -9.69 4.33 -2.45
CA ALA A 209 -8.76 4.38 -1.34
C ALA A 209 -9.22 5.40 -0.30
N GLU A 210 -8.84 5.16 0.95
CA GLU A 210 -9.22 5.98 2.09
C GLU A 210 -8.08 6.11 3.10
N SER A 211 -8.12 7.14 3.93
CA SER A 211 -7.18 7.33 5.03
C SER A 211 -7.57 6.47 6.23
N VAL A 212 -6.59 5.76 6.77
CA VAL A 212 -6.70 4.95 7.99
C VAL A 212 -5.69 5.48 9.02
N PRO A 213 -6.13 6.01 10.18
CA PRO A 213 -5.22 6.44 11.24
C PRO A 213 -4.39 5.27 11.80
N PHE A 214 -3.09 5.47 12.01
CA PHE A 214 -2.25 4.47 12.68
C PHE A 214 -2.73 4.13 14.09
N ALA A 215 -3.45 5.03 14.74
CA ALA A 215 -4.08 4.78 16.04
C ALA A 215 -5.07 3.60 16.05
N LEU A 216 -5.53 3.13 14.88
CA LEU A 216 -6.36 1.93 14.72
C LEU A 216 -5.54 0.65 14.53
N SER A 217 -4.21 0.72 14.50
CA SER A 217 -3.33 -0.43 14.40
C SER A 217 -2.54 -0.65 15.69
N HIS A 218 -2.20 -1.90 15.96
CA HIS A 218 -1.38 -2.32 17.11
C HIS A 218 0.08 -2.45 16.72
N TRP A 219 0.32 -2.92 15.49
CA TRP A 219 1.65 -3.25 14.96
C TRP A 219 1.87 -2.68 13.58
N VAL A 220 3.10 -2.29 13.29
CA VAL A 220 3.58 -1.95 11.95
C VAL A 220 4.59 -3.01 11.52
N VAL A 221 4.31 -3.63 10.36
CA VAL A 221 5.21 -4.54 9.67
C VAL A 221 5.85 -3.80 8.51
N SER A 222 7.17 -3.78 8.46
CA SER A 222 7.93 -3.00 7.48
C SER A 222 9.19 -3.75 7.04
N PRO A 223 9.98 -3.24 6.07
CA PRO A 223 11.28 -3.81 5.70
C PRO A 223 12.27 -3.94 6.86
N HIS A 224 12.01 -3.26 7.97
CA HIS A 224 12.89 -3.23 9.15
C HIS A 224 12.42 -4.15 10.28
N GLY A 225 11.36 -4.91 10.07
CA GLY A 225 10.79 -5.80 11.09
C GLY A 225 9.39 -5.39 11.54
N VAL A 226 8.96 -5.97 12.67
CA VAL A 226 7.66 -5.74 13.30
C VAL A 226 7.87 -4.92 14.56
N VAL A 227 7.17 -3.81 14.70
CA VAL A 227 7.24 -2.93 15.86
C VAL A 227 5.83 -2.53 16.32
N GLN A 228 5.66 -2.20 17.59
CA GLN A 228 4.42 -1.58 18.06
C GLN A 228 4.20 -0.25 17.34
N THR A 229 2.95 0.08 17.02
CA THR A 229 2.64 1.30 16.26
C THR A 229 3.16 2.57 16.92
N LEU A 230 3.16 2.63 18.25
CA LEU A 230 3.69 3.78 19.00
C LEU A 230 5.21 3.95 18.87
N ASP A 231 5.93 2.87 18.56
CA ASP A 231 7.39 2.85 18.44
C ASP A 231 7.84 2.90 16.97
N ALA A 232 6.90 2.94 16.02
CA ALA A 232 7.21 2.88 14.60
C ALA A 232 7.87 4.18 14.12
N ALA A 233 9.10 4.05 13.60
CA ALA A 233 9.81 5.13 12.93
C ALA A 233 9.31 5.25 11.48
N LEU A 234 8.34 6.13 11.24
CA LEU A 234 7.70 6.32 9.92
C LEU A 234 8.34 7.49 9.13
N GLN A 235 9.67 7.63 9.23
CA GLN A 235 10.42 8.64 8.48
C GLN A 235 10.22 8.47 6.96
N PRO A 236 10.06 9.58 6.21
CA PRO A 236 9.94 9.54 4.75
C PRO A 236 11.13 8.83 4.08
N GLU A 237 10.85 8.05 3.03
CA GLU A 237 11.85 7.31 2.25
C GLU A 237 12.35 8.10 1.03
N CYS A 238 11.79 9.27 0.75
CA CYS A 238 12.21 10.12 -0.35
C CYS A 238 12.29 11.59 0.08
N PRO A 239 13.05 12.41 -0.65
CA PRO A 239 13.08 13.85 -0.43
C PRO A 239 11.73 14.48 -0.82
N MET A 240 11.46 15.64 -0.26
CA MET A 240 10.34 16.48 -0.68
C MET A 240 10.59 17.01 -2.10
N SER A 241 9.62 16.82 -3.00
CA SER A 241 9.63 17.35 -4.36
C SER A 241 8.44 18.28 -4.57
N HIS A 242 8.70 19.58 -4.55
CA HIS A 242 7.65 20.60 -4.76
C HIS A 242 7.10 20.59 -6.19
N GLU A 243 7.87 20.06 -7.14
CA GLU A 243 7.47 19.91 -8.53
C GLU A 243 6.24 18.99 -8.67
N LEU A 244 6.12 17.98 -7.82
CA LEU A 244 5.00 17.01 -7.85
C LEU A 244 3.70 17.54 -7.24
N LEU A 245 3.75 18.62 -6.46
CA LEU A 245 2.55 19.25 -5.89
C LEU A 245 1.71 20.00 -6.93
N ARG A 246 2.31 20.39 -8.05
CA ARG A 246 1.64 21.11 -9.12
C ARG A 246 1.02 20.14 -10.11
N SER A 247 -0.23 20.39 -10.51
CA SER A 247 -0.86 19.64 -11.60
C SER A 247 -0.10 19.88 -12.91
N SER A 248 -0.12 18.89 -13.80
CA SER A 248 0.32 19.10 -15.18
C SER A 248 -0.59 20.17 -15.80
N ALA A 249 -0.02 21.23 -16.35
CA ALA A 249 -0.81 22.12 -17.21
C ALA A 249 -1.34 21.30 -18.40
N MET A 250 -2.67 21.36 -18.60
CA MET A 250 -3.31 20.78 -19.78
C MET A 250 -2.86 21.52 -21.03
#